data_b12da7410cb582e27544138600548024
#
_entry.id   b12da7410cb582e27544138600548024
#
_cell.length_a   1.000
_cell.length_b   1.000
_cell.length_c   1.000
_cell.angle_alpha   90.00
_cell.angle_beta   90.00
_cell.angle_gamma   90.00
#
_symmetry.space_group_name_H-M   'P 1'
#
loop_
_entity.id
_entity.type
_entity.pdbx_description
1 polymer ?
#
loop_
_entity_poly.entity_id
_entity_poly.type
_entity_poly.pdbx_seq_one_letter_code
_entity_poly.pdbx_strand_id
1 'polypeptide(L)'
;ELADIIHHHHEHYDGTGYPDGLKENEISLLTHIMIVADAFDAMTTNRIYKGRKTVCEALDEIKSLSGIHFHSDVVNSAIKILRGTEIHDTSQMPHSDLEQKRFSYFFQDPLTSVHNENYLSIMLNKDFGSFECINLLLLRNFTAYNKEHGWGEGNTLLIRLAHELEKEYPSADIFRFHGDDFVLLHPKHVAINVEEYNSWLQKDHGIYFELHHYDVKEFDSAKALFK
;
A
#
# COMPACT_ATOMS: atom_id res chain seq x y z
N GLU A 1 20.26 23.57 13.89
CA GLU A 1 19.55 22.85 14.97
C GLU A 1 18.47 21.89 14.40
N LEU A 2 17.45 22.36 13.65
CA LEU A 2 16.44 21.45 13.06
C LEU A 2 17.06 20.50 12.02
N ALA A 3 17.97 20.99 11.19
CA ALA A 3 18.68 20.18 10.21
C ALA A 3 19.53 19.08 10.87
N ASP A 4 20.14 19.37 12.01
CA ASP A 4 20.94 18.40 12.76
C ASP A 4 20.07 17.30 13.35
N ILE A 5 18.88 17.64 13.88
CA ILE A 5 17.90 16.67 14.40
C ILE A 5 17.46 15.72 13.28
N ILE A 6 17.14 16.28 12.11
CA ILE A 6 16.73 15.48 10.94
C ILE A 6 17.91 14.65 10.42
N HIS A 7 19.13 15.18 10.44
CA HIS A 7 20.31 14.47 9.95
C HIS A 7 20.63 13.22 10.78
N HIS A 8 20.48 13.32 12.11
CA HIS A 8 20.91 12.30 13.06
C HIS A 8 19.76 11.44 13.64
N HIS A 9 18.53 11.50 13.10
CA HIS A 9 17.41 10.75 13.68
C HIS A 9 17.49 9.22 13.48
N HIS A 10 18.47 8.74 12.69
CA HIS A 10 18.79 7.33 12.54
C HIS A 10 20.03 6.89 13.35
N GLU A 11 20.58 7.76 14.17
CA GLU A 11 21.62 7.38 15.11
C GLU A 11 21.06 6.51 16.24
N HIS A 12 21.91 5.67 16.83
CA HIS A 12 21.57 4.85 17.97
C HIS A 12 22.35 5.31 19.20
N TYR A 13 21.79 5.15 20.39
CA TYR A 13 22.41 5.56 21.63
C TYR A 13 23.82 4.96 21.85
N ASP A 14 24.04 3.71 21.39
CA ASP A 14 25.28 2.97 21.49
C ASP A 14 26.30 3.29 20.34
N GLY A 15 25.91 4.13 19.38
CA GLY A 15 26.74 4.52 18.23
C GLY A 15 26.76 3.52 17.08
N THR A 16 25.86 2.56 17.06
CA THR A 16 25.71 1.62 15.93
C THR A 16 24.81 2.15 14.82
N GLY A 17 24.28 3.37 14.98
CA GLY A 17 23.44 4.07 13.99
C GLY A 17 24.22 4.73 12.86
N TYR A 18 23.55 5.57 12.11
CA TYR A 18 24.11 6.33 10.99
C TYR A 18 23.48 7.73 10.92
N PRO A 19 24.10 8.74 10.25
CA PRO A 19 25.22 8.63 9.31
C PRO A 19 26.61 8.74 9.97
N ASP A 20 26.74 9.35 11.15
CA ASP A 20 28.03 9.73 11.74
C ASP A 20 28.48 8.78 12.86
N GLY A 21 27.62 7.86 13.32
CA GLY A 21 27.90 6.92 14.41
C GLY A 21 28.07 7.60 15.76
N LEU A 22 27.28 8.65 16.01
CA LEU A 22 27.30 9.40 17.26
C LEU A 22 26.79 8.58 18.43
N LYS A 23 27.33 8.83 19.63
CA LYS A 23 27.01 8.06 20.85
C LYS A 23 26.50 8.96 21.96
N GLU A 24 25.56 8.43 22.73
CA GLU A 24 25.17 9.02 24.02
C GLU A 24 24.96 10.54 23.96
N ASN A 25 25.81 11.29 24.68
CA ASN A 25 25.72 12.73 24.79
C ASN A 25 26.19 13.49 23.54
N GLU A 26 26.76 12.82 22.55
CA GLU A 26 27.09 13.42 21.24
C GLU A 26 25.81 13.69 20.43
N ILE A 27 24.73 12.95 20.74
CA ILE A 27 23.42 13.14 20.15
C ILE A 27 22.61 14.10 21.03
N SER A 28 22.00 15.12 20.42
CA SER A 28 21.20 16.10 21.18
C SER A 28 19.96 15.44 21.81
N LEU A 29 19.51 15.96 22.95
CA LEU A 29 18.28 15.45 23.61
C LEU A 29 17.05 15.52 22.68
N LEU A 30 16.95 16.57 21.85
CA LEU A 30 15.86 16.71 20.88
C LEU A 30 15.92 15.62 19.79
N THR A 31 17.12 15.25 19.37
CA THR A 31 17.32 14.13 18.43
C THR A 31 16.92 12.81 19.08
N HIS A 32 17.30 12.55 20.33
CA HIS A 32 16.84 11.35 21.06
C HIS A 32 15.32 11.27 21.19
N ILE A 33 14.64 12.40 21.41
CA ILE A 33 13.17 12.46 21.44
C ILE A 33 12.61 12.13 20.04
N MET A 34 13.21 12.67 18.99
CA MET A 34 12.78 12.39 17.61
C MET A 34 12.95 10.91 17.24
N ILE A 35 14.08 10.29 17.61
CA ILE A 35 14.37 8.87 17.38
C ILE A 35 13.27 7.97 18.01
N VAL A 36 12.91 8.24 19.27
CA VAL A 36 11.87 7.48 19.97
C VAL A 36 10.49 7.73 19.35
N ALA A 37 10.18 8.97 18.98
CA ALA A 37 8.90 9.34 18.37
C ALA A 37 8.74 8.69 16.99
N ASP A 38 9.77 8.72 16.15
CA ASP A 38 9.78 8.09 14.83
C ASP A 38 9.63 6.57 14.94
N ALA A 39 10.35 5.94 15.85
CA ALA A 39 10.24 4.50 16.10
C ALA A 39 8.82 4.10 16.58
N PHE A 40 8.23 4.89 17.49
CA PHE A 40 6.88 4.65 17.96
C PHE A 40 5.85 4.82 16.84
N ASP A 41 5.92 5.90 16.07
CA ASP A 41 5.05 6.12 14.93
C ASP A 41 5.18 4.99 13.90
N ALA A 42 6.42 4.62 13.57
CA ALA A 42 6.70 3.52 12.63
C ALA A 42 6.13 2.17 13.05
N MET A 43 6.03 1.90 14.36
CA MET A 43 5.48 0.66 14.91
C MET A 43 3.96 0.69 15.03
N THR A 44 3.37 1.85 15.28
CA THR A 44 1.95 2.00 15.60
C THR A 44 1.11 2.48 14.41
N THR A 45 1.74 3.05 13.39
CA THR A 45 1.08 3.41 12.12
C THR A 45 0.99 2.18 11.21
N ASN A 46 -0.15 2.03 10.56
CA ASN A 46 -0.34 1.00 9.54
C ASN A 46 0.60 1.28 8.37
N ARG A 47 1.65 0.46 8.24
CA ARG A 47 2.49 0.47 7.03
C ARG A 47 2.07 -0.66 6.11
N ILE A 48 2.14 -0.42 4.82
CA ILE A 48 1.70 -1.29 3.72
C ILE A 48 2.18 -2.75 3.85
N TYR A 49 3.36 -2.96 4.45
CA TYR A 49 4.04 -4.25 4.50
C TYR A 49 4.07 -4.91 5.90
N LYS A 50 3.52 -4.25 6.93
CA LYS A 50 3.57 -4.76 8.30
C LYS A 50 2.36 -4.28 9.09
N GLY A 51 1.58 -5.21 9.63
CA GLY A 51 0.49 -4.89 10.56
C GLY A 51 1.02 -4.02 11.71
N ARG A 52 0.25 -3.01 12.13
CA ARG A 52 0.61 -2.15 13.24
C ARG A 52 0.74 -2.97 14.53
N LYS A 53 1.67 -2.59 15.37
CA LYS A 53 1.74 -3.04 16.76
C LYS A 53 0.73 -2.25 17.60
N THR A 54 0.23 -2.87 18.62
CA THR A 54 -0.50 -2.13 19.66
C THR A 54 0.46 -1.17 20.37
N VAL A 55 -0.09 -0.13 21.02
CA VAL A 55 0.71 0.81 21.82
C VAL A 55 1.56 0.08 22.84
N CYS A 56 1.00 -0.95 23.49
CA CYS A 56 1.73 -1.74 24.49
C CYS A 56 2.91 -2.50 23.85
N GLU A 57 2.70 -3.19 22.75
CA GLU A 57 3.76 -3.93 22.06
C GLU A 57 4.88 -3.01 21.53
N ALA A 58 4.53 -1.83 21.00
CA ALA A 58 5.51 -0.84 20.56
C ALA A 58 6.35 -0.29 21.71
N LEU A 59 5.70 0.05 22.85
CA LEU A 59 6.39 0.56 24.03
C LEU A 59 7.27 -0.52 24.71
N ASP A 60 6.83 -1.78 24.71
CA ASP A 60 7.63 -2.89 25.24
C ASP A 60 8.87 -3.14 24.38
N GLU A 61 8.77 -3.03 23.06
CA GLU A 61 9.93 -3.12 22.15
C GLU A 61 10.89 -1.94 22.33
N ILE A 62 10.39 -0.69 22.38
CA ILE A 62 11.21 0.49 22.66
C ILE A 62 11.93 0.34 24.01
N LYS A 63 11.23 -0.18 25.03
CA LYS A 63 11.81 -0.44 26.34
C LYS A 63 12.92 -1.48 26.29
N SER A 64 12.77 -2.54 25.53
CA SER A 64 13.77 -3.60 25.39
C SER A 64 15.08 -3.13 24.76
N LEU A 65 15.02 -2.06 23.95
CA LEU A 65 16.16 -1.44 23.28
C LEU A 65 16.68 -0.17 23.99
N SER A 66 16.19 0.08 25.22
CA SER A 66 16.64 1.21 26.06
C SER A 66 18.12 1.05 26.43
N GLY A 67 18.91 2.10 26.25
CA GLY A 67 20.37 2.09 26.48
C GLY A 67 21.17 1.45 25.33
N ILE A 68 20.53 0.94 24.32
CA ILE A 68 21.13 0.38 23.09
C ILE A 68 20.81 1.31 21.91
N HIS A 69 19.57 1.31 21.44
CA HIS A 69 19.11 2.20 20.38
C HIS A 69 18.60 3.55 20.94
N PHE A 70 17.95 3.53 22.10
CA PHE A 70 17.22 4.67 22.65
C PHE A 70 17.80 5.16 23.96
N HIS A 71 17.78 6.49 24.15
CA HIS A 71 18.14 7.11 25.43
C HIS A 71 17.15 6.73 26.53
N SER A 72 17.65 6.19 27.65
CA SER A 72 16.83 5.58 28.70
C SER A 72 15.82 6.53 29.35
N ASP A 73 16.19 7.79 29.61
CA ASP A 73 15.29 8.77 30.22
C ASP A 73 14.17 9.20 29.25
N VAL A 74 14.48 9.27 27.95
CA VAL A 74 13.49 9.55 26.90
C VAL A 74 12.50 8.38 26.81
N VAL A 75 13.00 7.15 26.82
CA VAL A 75 12.13 5.94 26.84
C VAL A 75 11.22 5.93 28.05
N ASN A 76 11.75 6.19 29.26
CA ASN A 76 10.94 6.23 30.48
C ASN A 76 9.85 7.32 30.42
N SER A 77 10.16 8.47 29.84
CA SER A 77 9.21 9.57 29.64
C SER A 77 8.16 9.22 28.60
N ALA A 78 8.57 8.64 27.48
CA ALA A 78 7.67 8.18 26.41
C ALA A 78 6.66 7.13 26.93
N ILE A 79 7.11 6.15 27.70
CA ILE A 79 6.24 5.12 28.30
C ILE A 79 5.17 5.76 29.22
N LYS A 80 5.55 6.75 30.04
CA LYS A 80 4.60 7.44 30.93
C LYS A 80 3.54 8.22 30.16
N ILE A 81 3.92 8.86 29.06
CA ILE A 81 3.02 9.73 28.28
C ILE A 81 2.15 8.91 27.32
N LEU A 82 2.73 7.92 26.65
CA LEU A 82 2.09 7.24 25.52
C LEU A 82 1.30 5.98 25.92
N ARG A 83 1.51 5.42 27.13
CA ARG A 83 0.86 4.18 27.57
C ARG A 83 -0.68 4.22 27.59
N GLY A 84 -1.26 5.40 27.74
CA GLY A 84 -2.71 5.62 27.74
C GLY A 84 -3.25 6.17 26.42
N THR A 85 -2.43 6.26 25.39
CA THR A 85 -2.84 6.81 24.09
C THR A 85 -3.65 5.75 23.34
N GLU A 86 -4.90 6.09 23.00
CA GLU A 86 -5.69 5.31 22.08
C GLU A 86 -5.34 5.75 20.65
N ILE A 87 -4.80 4.82 19.87
CA ILE A 87 -4.63 5.05 18.44
C ILE A 87 -5.94 4.67 17.78
N HIS A 88 -6.74 5.69 17.46
CA HIS A 88 -7.94 5.48 16.67
C HIS A 88 -7.53 4.99 15.27
N ASP A 89 -8.26 3.99 14.76
CA ASP A 89 -8.21 3.64 13.34
C ASP A 89 -8.74 4.85 12.57
N THR A 90 -7.83 5.76 12.25
CA THR A 90 -8.16 6.76 11.24
C THR A 90 -8.42 5.97 9.97
N SER A 91 -9.62 6.12 9.44
CA SER A 91 -10.02 5.51 8.17
C SER A 91 -8.86 5.64 7.18
N GLN A 92 -8.54 4.58 6.47
CA GLN A 92 -7.41 4.53 5.53
C GLN A 92 -7.52 5.56 4.38
N MET A 93 -8.60 6.33 4.37
CA MET A 93 -8.84 7.40 3.40
C MET A 93 -8.06 8.65 3.81
N PRO A 94 -7.26 9.19 2.92
CA PRO A 94 -6.48 10.39 3.17
C PRO A 94 -7.40 11.60 3.44
N HIS A 95 -7.18 12.31 4.55
CA HIS A 95 -7.97 13.47 4.95
C HIS A 95 -7.36 14.82 4.53
N SER A 96 -6.07 14.85 4.20
CA SER A 96 -5.38 16.05 3.74
C SER A 96 -4.87 15.91 2.31
N ASP A 97 -4.67 17.02 1.59
CA ASP A 97 -4.10 17.03 0.23
C ASP A 97 -2.73 16.33 0.17
N LEU A 98 -1.94 16.43 1.23
CA LEU A 98 -0.63 15.77 1.30
C LEU A 98 -0.77 14.26 1.46
N GLU A 99 -1.71 13.80 2.28
CA GLU A 99 -2.02 12.38 2.44
C GLU A 99 -2.63 11.79 1.16
N GLN A 100 -3.50 12.55 0.46
CA GLN A 100 -4.04 12.15 -0.84
C GLN A 100 -2.93 12.00 -1.88
N LYS A 101 -1.97 12.93 -1.95
CA LYS A 101 -0.82 12.82 -2.85
C LYS A 101 0.08 11.63 -2.50
N ARG A 102 0.30 11.36 -1.21
CA ARG A 102 1.06 10.17 -0.76
C ARG A 102 0.30 8.89 -1.09
N PHE A 103 -1.00 8.84 -0.83
CA PHE A 103 -1.84 7.70 -1.18
C PHE A 103 -1.78 7.43 -2.68
N SER A 104 -2.00 8.43 -3.53
CA SER A 104 -1.88 8.31 -4.98
C SER A 104 -0.50 7.78 -5.40
N TYR A 105 0.57 8.33 -4.82
CA TYR A 105 1.93 7.91 -5.16
C TYR A 105 2.22 6.43 -4.84
N PHE A 106 1.70 5.92 -3.72
CA PHE A 106 1.99 4.54 -3.28
C PHE A 106 0.98 3.50 -3.78
N PHE A 107 -0.26 3.89 -4.06
CA PHE A 107 -1.37 2.99 -4.26
C PHE A 107 -2.09 3.09 -5.59
N GLN A 108 -1.81 4.14 -6.37
CA GLN A 108 -2.32 4.26 -7.72
C GLN A 108 -1.28 3.83 -8.75
N ASP A 109 -1.76 3.29 -9.85
CA ASP A 109 -0.94 3.06 -11.03
C ASP A 109 -0.68 4.38 -11.75
N PRO A 110 0.59 4.76 -12.00
CA PRO A 110 0.93 6.07 -12.56
C PRO A 110 0.46 6.27 -14.00
N LEU A 111 0.13 5.20 -14.73
CA LEU A 111 -0.36 5.27 -16.09
C LEU A 111 -1.88 5.42 -16.16
N THR A 112 -2.60 4.55 -15.45
CA THR A 112 -4.06 4.39 -15.57
C THR A 112 -4.84 5.10 -14.48
N SER A 113 -4.18 5.51 -13.38
CA SER A 113 -4.77 6.12 -12.18
C SER A 113 -5.69 5.21 -11.35
N VAL A 114 -6.01 4.00 -11.80
CA VAL A 114 -6.64 2.99 -10.95
C VAL A 114 -5.66 2.50 -9.89
N HIS A 115 -6.11 1.69 -8.95
CA HIS A 115 -5.22 1.16 -7.91
C HIS A 115 -4.13 0.25 -8.51
N ASN A 116 -2.97 0.20 -7.84
CA ASN A 116 -1.87 -0.66 -8.25
C ASN A 116 -1.88 -2.01 -7.50
N GLU A 117 -1.00 -2.92 -7.91
CA GLU A 117 -0.83 -4.26 -7.34
C GLU A 117 -0.47 -4.26 -5.85
N ASN A 118 0.27 -3.24 -5.36
CA ASN A 118 0.59 -3.12 -3.95
C ASN A 118 -0.67 -2.93 -3.10
N TYR A 119 -1.59 -2.08 -3.56
CA TYR A 119 -2.85 -1.87 -2.85
C TYR A 119 -3.77 -3.09 -2.93
N LEU A 120 -3.81 -3.79 -4.06
CA LEU A 120 -4.50 -5.07 -4.20
C LEU A 120 -4.05 -6.07 -3.14
N SER A 121 -2.73 -6.23 -2.97
CA SER A 121 -2.16 -7.14 -1.98
C SER A 121 -2.58 -6.80 -0.55
N ILE A 122 -2.71 -5.52 -0.22
CA ILE A 122 -3.19 -5.07 1.10
C ILE A 122 -4.67 -5.41 1.28
N MET A 123 -5.50 -5.06 0.32
CA MET A 123 -6.94 -5.30 0.36
C MET A 123 -7.25 -6.79 0.52
N LEU A 124 -6.57 -7.64 -0.26
CA LEU A 124 -6.74 -9.09 -0.19
C LEU A 124 -6.26 -9.70 1.14
N ASN A 125 -5.23 -9.14 1.78
CA ASN A 125 -4.72 -9.66 3.05
C ASN A 125 -5.51 -9.15 4.27
N LYS A 126 -6.06 -7.95 4.21
CA LYS A 126 -6.67 -7.27 5.35
C LYS A 126 -8.19 -7.40 5.37
N ASP A 127 -8.81 -7.23 4.21
CA ASP A 127 -10.25 -7.06 4.06
C ASP A 127 -10.87 -8.12 3.13
N PHE A 128 -10.25 -9.31 3.02
CA PHE A 128 -10.68 -10.37 2.09
C PHE A 128 -12.17 -10.70 2.20
N GLY A 129 -12.72 -10.70 3.41
CA GLY A 129 -14.16 -10.98 3.66
C GLY A 129 -15.09 -9.81 3.36
N SER A 130 -14.60 -8.62 2.99
CA SER A 130 -15.45 -7.47 2.63
C SER A 130 -15.94 -7.50 1.18
N PHE A 131 -15.39 -8.41 0.36
CA PHE A 131 -15.76 -8.61 -1.02
C PHE A 131 -16.57 -9.90 -1.19
N GLU A 132 -17.51 -9.92 -2.13
CA GLU A 132 -18.25 -11.14 -2.49
C GLU A 132 -17.63 -11.83 -3.70
N CYS A 133 -17.08 -11.08 -4.66
CA CYS A 133 -16.39 -11.68 -5.80
C CYS A 133 -15.19 -10.88 -6.30
N ILE A 134 -14.28 -11.59 -6.94
CA ILE A 134 -13.08 -11.10 -7.57
C ILE A 134 -13.12 -11.48 -9.04
N ASN A 135 -12.95 -10.49 -9.91
CA ASN A 135 -12.87 -10.71 -11.34
C ASN A 135 -11.47 -10.33 -11.83
N LEU A 136 -10.77 -11.29 -12.42
CA LEU A 136 -9.48 -11.09 -13.05
C LEU A 136 -9.68 -11.03 -14.58
N LEU A 137 -9.33 -9.92 -15.18
CA LEU A 137 -9.38 -9.64 -16.60
C LEU A 137 -7.97 -9.72 -17.18
N LEU A 138 -7.64 -10.78 -17.88
CA LEU A 138 -6.34 -10.98 -18.53
C LEU A 138 -6.41 -10.45 -19.96
N LEU A 139 -5.59 -9.45 -20.28
CA LEU A 139 -5.56 -8.85 -21.61
C LEU A 139 -4.66 -9.67 -22.56
N ARG A 140 -5.27 -10.46 -23.41
CA ARG A 140 -4.58 -11.37 -24.32
C ARG A 140 -4.12 -10.68 -25.60
N ASN A 141 -2.98 -11.12 -26.13
CA ASN A 141 -2.32 -10.61 -27.33
C ASN A 141 -1.76 -9.17 -27.22
N PHE A 142 -1.78 -8.54 -26.04
CA PHE A 142 -1.34 -7.15 -25.86
C PHE A 142 0.16 -6.95 -26.19
N THR A 143 1.01 -7.93 -25.89
CA THR A 143 2.43 -7.89 -26.29
C THR A 143 2.61 -7.81 -27.81
N ALA A 144 1.80 -8.56 -28.57
CA ALA A 144 1.84 -8.52 -30.04
C ALA A 144 1.35 -7.16 -30.55
N TYR A 145 0.28 -6.63 -29.99
CA TYR A 145 -0.23 -5.29 -30.27
C TYR A 145 0.83 -4.21 -30.05
N ASN A 146 1.54 -4.23 -28.91
CA ASN A 146 2.61 -3.27 -28.61
C ASN A 146 3.78 -3.36 -29.58
N LYS A 147 4.11 -4.56 -30.08
CA LYS A 147 5.17 -4.73 -31.10
C LYS A 147 4.78 -4.11 -32.45
N GLU A 148 3.51 -4.17 -32.80
CA GLU A 148 3.00 -3.66 -34.08
C GLU A 148 2.74 -2.14 -34.02
N HIS A 149 2.12 -1.63 -32.95
CA HIS A 149 1.64 -0.25 -32.83
C HIS A 149 2.50 0.65 -31.95
N GLY A 150 3.42 0.06 -31.18
CA GLY A 150 4.27 0.77 -30.22
C GLY A 150 3.66 0.95 -28.83
N TRP A 151 4.54 1.17 -27.85
CA TRP A 151 4.17 1.32 -26.44
C TRP A 151 3.24 2.52 -26.16
N GLY A 152 3.33 3.59 -26.94
CA GLY A 152 2.47 4.77 -26.78
C GLY A 152 1.01 4.45 -27.02
N GLU A 153 0.70 3.72 -28.09
CA GLU A 153 -0.66 3.29 -28.41
C GLU A 153 -1.18 2.29 -27.39
N GLY A 154 -0.35 1.33 -26.96
CA GLY A 154 -0.71 0.40 -25.90
C GLY A 154 -1.02 1.10 -24.58
N ASN A 155 -0.22 2.10 -24.18
CA ASN A 155 -0.50 2.89 -23.00
C ASN A 155 -1.83 3.66 -23.12
N THR A 156 -2.12 4.24 -24.26
CA THR A 156 -3.40 4.94 -24.53
C THR A 156 -4.58 3.98 -24.40
N LEU A 157 -4.42 2.76 -24.90
CA LEU A 157 -5.46 1.72 -24.78
C LEU A 157 -5.68 1.28 -23.33
N LEU A 158 -4.62 1.07 -22.55
CA LEU A 158 -4.74 0.72 -21.12
C LEU A 158 -5.44 1.83 -20.32
N ILE A 159 -5.13 3.11 -20.59
CA ILE A 159 -5.81 4.26 -19.96
C ILE A 159 -7.30 4.23 -20.30
N ARG A 160 -7.63 4.01 -21.56
CA ARG A 160 -9.03 3.92 -22.02
C ARG A 160 -9.77 2.78 -21.33
N LEU A 161 -9.17 1.58 -21.28
CA LEU A 161 -9.74 0.40 -20.64
C LEU A 161 -10.01 0.65 -19.15
N ALA A 162 -9.05 1.20 -18.43
CA ALA A 162 -9.21 1.55 -17.03
C ALA A 162 -10.39 2.50 -16.80
N HIS A 163 -10.50 3.55 -17.61
CA HIS A 163 -11.58 4.53 -17.52
C HIS A 163 -12.96 3.92 -17.83
N GLU A 164 -13.06 3.07 -18.85
CA GLU A 164 -14.33 2.38 -19.17
C GLU A 164 -14.73 1.41 -18.04
N LEU A 165 -13.78 0.69 -17.43
CA LEU A 165 -14.04 -0.19 -16.30
C LEU A 165 -14.54 0.61 -15.07
N GLU A 166 -13.91 1.75 -14.73
CA GLU A 166 -14.37 2.62 -13.63
C GLU A 166 -15.78 3.14 -13.86
N LYS A 167 -16.08 3.52 -15.08
CA LYS A 167 -17.40 4.05 -15.47
C LYS A 167 -18.49 2.97 -15.39
N GLU A 168 -18.20 1.76 -15.83
CA GLU A 168 -19.16 0.66 -15.88
C GLU A 168 -19.36 0.00 -14.52
N TYR A 169 -18.28 -0.11 -13.73
CA TYR A 169 -18.30 -0.74 -12.40
C TYR A 169 -17.95 0.24 -11.27
N PRO A 170 -18.74 1.31 -11.03
CA PRO A 170 -18.40 2.37 -10.08
C PRO A 170 -18.38 1.93 -8.61
N SER A 171 -18.88 0.74 -8.30
CA SER A 171 -18.86 0.15 -6.96
C SER A 171 -17.70 -0.82 -6.74
N ALA A 172 -16.90 -1.10 -7.77
CA ALA A 172 -15.75 -1.97 -7.68
C ALA A 172 -14.48 -1.20 -7.33
N ASP A 173 -13.60 -1.82 -6.54
CA ASP A 173 -12.21 -1.39 -6.46
C ASP A 173 -11.45 -2.01 -7.63
N ILE A 174 -10.88 -1.17 -8.50
CA ILE A 174 -10.23 -1.56 -9.74
C ILE A 174 -8.73 -1.41 -9.61
N PHE A 175 -8.00 -2.46 -9.99
CA PHE A 175 -6.55 -2.55 -9.88
C PHE A 175 -5.93 -2.90 -11.22
N ARG A 176 -4.81 -2.26 -11.54
CA ARG A 176 -3.93 -2.73 -12.60
C ARG A 176 -2.97 -3.77 -12.06
N PHE A 177 -2.88 -4.91 -12.71
CA PHE A 177 -2.16 -6.10 -12.26
C PHE A 177 -1.23 -6.61 -13.36
N HIS A 178 -0.02 -7.03 -12.97
CA HIS A 178 0.99 -7.59 -13.89
C HIS A 178 1.21 -6.82 -15.22
N GLY A 179 1.00 -5.51 -15.21
CA GLY A 179 1.33 -4.62 -16.32
C GLY A 179 0.20 -4.36 -17.32
N ASP A 180 -0.56 -5.33 -17.75
CA ASP A 180 -1.64 -5.21 -18.74
C ASP A 180 -2.98 -5.81 -18.29
N ASP A 181 -3.01 -6.50 -17.16
CA ASP A 181 -4.19 -7.13 -16.61
C ASP A 181 -4.93 -6.21 -15.62
N PHE A 182 -6.22 -6.50 -15.37
CA PHE A 182 -7.02 -5.79 -14.38
C PHE A 182 -7.68 -6.75 -13.39
N VAL A 183 -7.78 -6.32 -12.13
CA VAL A 183 -8.52 -7.01 -11.08
C VAL A 183 -9.63 -6.08 -10.59
N LEU A 184 -10.84 -6.61 -10.46
CA LEU A 184 -11.98 -5.90 -9.90
C LEU A 184 -12.45 -6.63 -8.64
N LEU A 185 -12.44 -5.95 -7.50
CA LEU A 185 -13.01 -6.43 -6.25
C LEU A 185 -14.40 -5.84 -6.07
N HIS A 186 -15.42 -6.68 -5.93
CA HIS A 186 -16.79 -6.23 -5.78
C HIS A 186 -17.34 -6.55 -4.40
N PRO A 187 -17.98 -5.56 -3.72
CA PRO A 187 -18.62 -5.76 -2.43
C PRO A 187 -19.92 -6.61 -2.53
N LYS A 188 -20.42 -6.83 -3.75
CA LYS A 188 -21.55 -7.69 -4.07
C LYS A 188 -21.23 -8.50 -5.31
N HIS A 189 -21.92 -9.64 -5.47
CA HIS A 189 -21.76 -10.47 -6.66
C HIS A 189 -22.17 -9.71 -7.93
N VAL A 190 -21.23 -9.52 -8.85
CA VAL A 190 -21.41 -8.81 -10.13
C VAL A 190 -20.83 -9.68 -11.25
N ALA A 191 -21.64 -9.95 -12.27
CA ALA A 191 -21.18 -10.58 -13.50
C ALA A 191 -20.58 -9.52 -14.42
N ILE A 192 -19.35 -9.75 -14.87
CA ILE A 192 -18.66 -8.89 -15.86
C ILE A 192 -19.08 -9.34 -17.26
N ASN A 193 -19.56 -8.41 -18.08
CA ASN A 193 -19.84 -8.66 -19.49
C ASN A 193 -18.60 -8.35 -20.35
N VAL A 194 -17.69 -9.32 -20.47
CA VAL A 194 -16.48 -9.15 -21.29
C VAL A 194 -16.76 -9.17 -22.80
N GLU A 195 -17.90 -9.67 -23.25
CA GLU A 195 -18.22 -9.74 -24.67
C GLU A 195 -18.35 -8.35 -25.31
N GLU A 196 -18.87 -7.38 -24.58
CA GLU A 196 -18.96 -6.00 -25.02
C GLU A 196 -17.57 -5.41 -25.26
N TYR A 197 -16.64 -5.59 -24.33
CA TYR A 197 -15.24 -5.18 -24.50
C TYR A 197 -14.58 -5.93 -25.65
N ASN A 198 -14.74 -7.24 -25.70
CA ASN A 198 -14.10 -8.08 -26.70
C ASN A 198 -14.60 -7.80 -28.12
N SER A 199 -15.84 -7.33 -28.29
CA SER A 199 -16.41 -7.00 -29.61
C SER A 199 -15.59 -5.93 -30.36
N TRP A 200 -15.16 -4.87 -29.67
CA TRP A 200 -14.33 -3.81 -30.28
C TRP A 200 -12.84 -4.06 -30.11
N LEU A 201 -12.39 -4.68 -29.01
CA LEU A 201 -10.98 -5.01 -28.79
C LEU A 201 -10.45 -5.96 -29.86
N GLN A 202 -11.20 -7.03 -30.20
CA GLN A 202 -10.81 -7.96 -31.25
C GLN A 202 -10.87 -7.34 -32.64
N LYS A 203 -11.95 -6.59 -32.92
CA LYS A 203 -12.16 -5.98 -34.22
C LYS A 203 -11.12 -4.90 -34.53
N ASP A 204 -10.87 -4.04 -33.58
CA ASP A 204 -10.07 -2.82 -33.79
C ASP A 204 -8.58 -3.03 -33.47
N HIS A 205 -8.27 -4.01 -32.59
CA HIS A 205 -6.92 -4.15 -32.02
C HIS A 205 -6.39 -5.59 -32.01
N GLY A 206 -7.19 -6.61 -32.33
CA GLY A 206 -6.76 -8.02 -32.31
C GLY A 206 -6.47 -8.59 -30.91
N ILE A 207 -6.89 -7.89 -29.86
CA ILE A 207 -6.73 -8.26 -28.46
C ILE A 207 -8.08 -8.55 -27.82
N TYR A 208 -8.09 -9.24 -26.67
CA TYR A 208 -9.32 -9.54 -25.96
C TYR A 208 -9.07 -9.77 -24.46
N PHE A 209 -10.10 -9.60 -23.65
CA PHE A 209 -10.11 -10.01 -22.26
C PHE A 209 -10.51 -11.48 -22.11
N GLU A 210 -9.71 -12.21 -21.33
CA GLU A 210 -10.07 -13.50 -20.76
C GLU A 210 -10.47 -13.24 -19.30
N LEU A 211 -11.71 -13.62 -18.94
CA LEU A 211 -12.26 -13.40 -17.60
C LEU A 211 -12.09 -14.63 -16.73
N HIS A 212 -11.52 -14.45 -15.54
CA HIS A 212 -11.59 -15.41 -14.45
C HIS A 212 -12.41 -14.81 -13.31
N HIS A 213 -13.49 -15.48 -12.96
CA HIS A 213 -14.38 -15.09 -11.88
C HIS A 213 -14.18 -16.00 -10.67
N TYR A 214 -14.05 -15.40 -9.48
CA TYR A 214 -13.88 -16.10 -8.22
C TYR A 214 -14.91 -15.60 -7.21
N ASP A 215 -15.72 -16.53 -6.65
CA ASP A 215 -16.54 -16.24 -5.47
C ASP A 215 -15.65 -16.32 -4.23
N VAL A 216 -15.57 -15.22 -3.46
CA VAL A 216 -14.71 -15.15 -2.28
C VAL A 216 -15.08 -16.19 -1.22
N LYS A 217 -16.35 -16.59 -1.14
CA LYS A 217 -16.84 -17.62 -0.20
C LYS A 217 -16.28 -19.01 -0.45
N GLU A 218 -15.72 -19.27 -1.63
CA GLU A 218 -15.11 -20.56 -1.97
C GLU A 218 -13.65 -20.67 -1.45
N PHE A 219 -13.10 -19.60 -0.88
CA PHE A 219 -11.71 -19.52 -0.45
C PHE A 219 -11.58 -19.09 1.00
N ASP A 220 -10.76 -19.80 1.78
CA ASP A 220 -10.46 -19.46 3.17
C ASP A 220 -9.51 -18.26 3.31
N SER A 221 -8.78 -17.91 2.26
CA SER A 221 -7.84 -16.80 2.23
C SER A 221 -7.41 -16.43 0.81
N ALA A 222 -6.93 -15.18 0.64
CA ALA A 222 -6.37 -14.69 -0.62
C ALA A 222 -5.22 -15.56 -1.18
N LYS A 223 -4.45 -16.24 -0.32
CA LYS A 223 -3.36 -17.14 -0.76
C LYS A 223 -3.84 -18.37 -1.54
N ALA A 224 -5.10 -18.72 -1.43
CA ALA A 224 -5.67 -19.84 -2.15
C ALA A 224 -6.08 -19.48 -3.59
N LEU A 225 -6.31 -18.18 -3.86
CA LEU A 225 -6.72 -17.64 -5.18
C LEU A 225 -5.59 -17.67 -6.23
N PHE A 226 -4.35 -17.54 -5.82
CA PHE A 226 -3.18 -17.39 -6.72
C PHE A 226 -2.28 -18.63 -6.72
N LYS A 227 -2.82 -19.80 -6.38
CA LYS A 227 -2.16 -21.10 -6.53
C LYS A 227 -2.56 -21.76 -7.84
#